data_a04c5be84fde57806acc0c27730f271d
#
_entry.id   a04c5be84fde57806acc0c27730f271d
#
_cell.length_a   1.000
_cell.length_b   1.000
_cell.length_c   1.000
_cell.angle_alpha   90.00
_cell.angle_beta   90.00
_cell.angle_gamma   90.00
#
_symmetry.space_group_name_H-M   'P 1'
#
loop_
_entity.id
_entity.type
_entity.pdbx_description
1 polymer ?
#
loop_
_entity_poly.entity_id
_entity_poly.type
_entity_poly.pdbx_seq_one_letter_code
_entity_poly.pdbx_strand_id
1 'polypeptide(L)'
;MNPGTPFTDLALEANAADGILDLALDAGQRDLAVIDGFETAIVTSLFSDRRAAADEVADPMRRRGWIGNLIADTPGDNYGSGLWLYEQSRGTREICNAIEDEARQALARLITTDPQFARAA
;
A
#
# COMPACT_ATOMS: atom_id res chain seq x y z
N MET A 1 15.03 -18.60 0.71
CA MET A 1 14.57 -18.01 1.99
C MET A 1 14.32 -19.14 2.98
N ASN A 2 14.87 -19.06 4.16
CA ASN A 2 14.74 -20.10 5.18
C ASN A 2 13.32 -20.08 5.75
N PRO A 3 12.57 -21.23 5.73
CA PRO A 3 11.23 -21.26 6.31
C PRO A 3 11.31 -20.93 7.80
N GLY A 4 10.60 -19.91 8.24
CA GLY A 4 10.62 -19.43 9.62
C GLY A 4 11.46 -18.19 9.85
N THR A 5 12.23 -17.71 8.86
CA THR A 5 12.86 -16.41 8.95
C THR A 5 11.82 -15.33 8.64
N PRO A 6 11.65 -14.32 9.51
CA PRO A 6 10.72 -13.23 9.18
C PRO A 6 11.20 -12.51 7.92
N PHE A 7 10.25 -12.20 7.07
CA PHE A 7 10.47 -11.34 5.91
C PHE A 7 10.90 -9.95 6.39
N THR A 8 12.04 -9.44 5.89
CA THR A 8 12.53 -8.11 6.24
C THR A 8 12.43 -7.16 5.05
N ASP A 9 12.17 -5.90 5.32
CA ASP A 9 12.07 -4.86 4.30
C ASP A 9 12.59 -3.55 4.87
N LEU A 10 12.67 -2.53 4.04
CA LEU A 10 13.12 -1.22 4.46
C LEU A 10 12.13 -0.61 5.45
N ALA A 11 12.65 0.02 6.49
CA ALA A 11 11.85 0.72 7.47
C ALA A 11 11.41 2.08 6.94
N LEU A 12 10.14 2.41 7.14
CA LEU A 12 9.60 3.73 6.82
C LEU A 12 9.35 4.50 8.11
N GLU A 13 9.63 5.79 8.08
CA GLU A 13 9.29 6.69 9.17
C GLU A 13 8.42 7.83 8.69
N ALA A 14 7.47 8.23 9.53
CA ALA A 14 6.57 9.33 9.22
C ALA A 14 7.10 10.62 9.84
N ASN A 15 7.24 11.65 9.03
CA ASN A 15 7.48 13.01 9.51
C ASN A 15 6.13 13.72 9.63
N ALA A 16 5.63 13.83 10.85
CA ALA A 16 4.31 14.42 11.11
C ALA A 16 4.26 15.91 10.74
N ALA A 17 5.39 16.61 10.81
CA ALA A 17 5.43 18.04 10.49
C ALA A 17 5.24 18.30 8.99
N ASP A 18 5.78 17.42 8.15
CA ASP A 18 5.75 17.58 6.70
C ASP A 18 4.71 16.68 6.02
N GLY A 19 4.14 15.74 6.75
CA GLY A 19 3.20 14.77 6.20
C GLY A 19 3.82 13.80 5.21
N ILE A 20 5.10 13.50 5.37
CA ILE A 20 5.88 12.69 4.43
C ILE A 20 6.27 11.36 5.08
N LEU A 21 6.23 10.29 4.30
CA LEU A 21 6.88 9.02 4.63
C LEU A 21 8.24 8.98 3.97
N ASP A 22 9.26 8.63 4.71
CA ASP A 22 10.63 8.54 4.21
C ASP A 22 11.29 7.26 4.71
N LEU A 23 12.42 6.91 4.10
CA LEU A 23 13.20 5.77 4.52
C LEU A 23 13.99 6.12 5.79
N ALA A 24 13.93 5.23 6.78
CA ALA A 24 14.69 5.41 8.01
C ALA A 24 16.16 5.06 7.79
N LEU A 25 17.04 5.77 8.47
CA LEU A 25 18.49 5.54 8.41
C LEU A 25 18.97 4.85 9.68
N ASP A 26 19.84 3.86 9.53
CA ASP A 26 20.59 3.25 10.63
C ASP A 26 21.96 3.91 10.71
N ALA A 27 22.11 4.86 11.61
CA ALA A 27 23.35 5.62 11.77
C ALA A 27 24.53 4.73 12.21
N GLY A 28 24.25 3.67 12.97
CA GLY A 28 25.28 2.74 13.44
C GLY A 28 25.89 1.92 12.32
N GLN A 29 25.09 1.52 11.33
CA GLN A 29 25.55 0.73 10.20
C GLN A 29 25.80 1.56 8.93
N ARG A 30 25.49 2.85 8.97
CA ARG A 30 25.60 3.76 7.82
C ARG A 30 24.83 3.27 6.59
N ASP A 31 23.64 2.77 6.83
CA ASP A 31 22.78 2.20 5.79
C ASP A 31 21.32 2.50 6.10
N LEU A 32 20.44 2.05 5.24
CA LEU A 32 18.99 2.14 5.48
C LEU A 32 18.60 1.15 6.58
N ALA A 33 17.73 1.58 7.48
CA ALA A 33 17.18 0.71 8.51
C ALA A 33 16.22 -0.31 7.90
N VAL A 34 16.22 -1.52 8.47
CA VAL A 34 15.31 -2.59 8.08
C VAL A 34 14.45 -3.01 9.26
N ILE A 35 13.22 -3.42 8.98
CA ILE A 35 12.28 -3.95 9.96
C ILE A 35 11.59 -5.17 9.40
N ASP A 36 10.70 -5.79 10.21
CA ASP A 36 9.79 -6.80 9.72
C ASP A 36 8.97 -6.24 8.54
N GLY A 37 9.05 -6.91 7.40
CA GLY A 37 8.40 -6.46 6.16
C GLY A 37 6.88 -6.41 6.21
N PHE A 38 6.26 -7.00 7.22
CA PHE A 38 4.81 -6.96 7.40
C PHE A 38 4.29 -5.52 7.52
N GLU A 39 4.93 -4.72 8.39
CA GLU A 39 4.54 -3.32 8.58
C GLU A 39 4.72 -2.51 7.31
N THR A 40 5.89 -2.62 6.66
CA THR A 40 6.17 -1.92 5.42
C THR A 40 5.19 -2.31 4.32
N ALA A 41 4.84 -3.59 4.20
CA ALA A 41 3.88 -4.06 3.21
C ALA A 41 2.48 -3.48 3.43
N ILE A 42 2.03 -3.39 4.69
CA ILE A 42 0.73 -2.77 5.02
C ILE A 42 0.73 -1.30 4.63
N VAL A 43 1.75 -0.55 5.05
CA VAL A 43 1.85 0.89 4.78
C VAL A 43 1.89 1.17 3.27
N THR A 44 2.71 0.45 2.53
CA THR A 44 2.82 0.66 1.08
C THR A 44 1.55 0.24 0.34
N SER A 45 0.85 -0.79 0.79
CA SER A 45 -0.42 -1.20 0.18
C SER A 45 -1.53 -0.18 0.38
N LEU A 46 -1.58 0.47 1.55
CA LEU A 46 -2.60 1.46 1.85
C LEU A 46 -2.30 2.83 1.23
N PHE A 47 -1.04 3.24 1.22
CA PHE A 47 -0.65 4.60 0.83
C PHE A 47 -0.04 4.71 -0.57
N SER A 48 0.02 3.62 -1.33
CA SER A 48 0.28 3.69 -2.76
C SER A 48 -1.04 3.80 -3.51
N ASP A 49 -1.07 4.61 -4.56
CA ASP A 49 -2.28 4.85 -5.33
C ASP A 49 -2.49 3.72 -6.35
N ARG A 50 -3.59 2.98 -6.23
CA ARG A 50 -3.98 2.05 -7.30
C ARG A 50 -4.56 2.83 -8.48
N ARG A 51 -4.44 2.26 -9.68
CA ARG A 51 -5.06 2.86 -10.85
C ARG A 51 -6.58 2.76 -10.76
N ALA A 52 -7.27 3.87 -10.98
CA ALA A 52 -8.72 3.91 -11.01
C ALA A 52 -9.27 3.23 -12.26
N ALA A 53 -10.45 2.64 -12.13
CA ALA A 53 -11.19 2.09 -13.26
C ALA A 53 -11.85 3.22 -14.08
N ALA A 54 -12.32 2.88 -15.28
CA ALA A 54 -12.95 3.87 -16.17
C ALA A 54 -14.24 4.47 -15.60
N ASP A 55 -14.96 3.70 -14.78
CA ASP A 55 -16.18 4.16 -14.10
C ASP A 55 -15.88 5.02 -12.86
N GLU A 56 -14.68 4.91 -12.30
CA GLU A 56 -14.25 5.72 -11.16
C GLU A 56 -13.69 7.07 -11.61
N VAL A 57 -12.84 7.08 -12.63
CA VAL A 57 -12.24 8.28 -13.21
C VAL A 57 -12.29 8.18 -14.73
N ALA A 58 -13.08 9.02 -15.38
CA ALA A 58 -13.31 8.96 -16.82
C ALA A 58 -12.06 9.28 -17.64
N ASP A 59 -11.27 10.26 -17.21
CA ASP A 59 -10.05 10.68 -17.91
C ASP A 59 -8.89 9.69 -17.62
N PRO A 60 -8.40 8.94 -18.64
CA PRO A 60 -7.31 7.99 -18.42
C PRO A 60 -6.03 8.62 -17.86
N MET A 61 -5.78 9.89 -18.15
CA MET A 61 -4.59 10.60 -17.69
C MET A 61 -4.63 10.92 -16.19
N ARG A 62 -5.80 10.82 -15.57
CA ARG A 62 -6.01 11.13 -14.16
C ARG A 62 -6.19 9.90 -13.27
N ARG A 63 -6.09 8.71 -13.84
CA ARG A 63 -6.36 7.47 -13.10
C ARG A 63 -5.26 7.02 -12.15
N ARG A 64 -4.13 7.72 -12.12
CA ARG A 64 -2.96 7.39 -11.29
C ARG A 64 -2.50 5.93 -11.45
N GLY A 65 -1.89 5.37 -10.45
CA GLY A 65 -1.45 3.98 -10.44
C GLY A 65 0.06 3.82 -10.60
N TRP A 66 0.53 2.65 -10.19
CA TRP A 66 1.94 2.30 -10.28
C TRP A 66 2.25 1.68 -11.64
N ILE A 67 3.34 2.13 -12.25
CA ILE A 67 3.74 1.66 -13.59
C ILE A 67 3.96 0.13 -13.65
N GLY A 68 4.36 -0.49 -12.53
CA GLY A 68 4.55 -1.94 -12.45
C GLY A 68 3.28 -2.73 -12.73
N ASN A 69 2.09 -2.15 -12.55
CA ASN A 69 0.83 -2.81 -12.87
C ASN A 69 0.67 -3.06 -14.37
N LEU A 70 1.36 -2.30 -15.22
CA LEU A 70 1.31 -2.48 -16.67
C LEU A 70 2.12 -3.69 -17.13
N ILE A 71 3.08 -4.11 -16.35
CA ILE A 71 3.98 -5.22 -16.66
C ILE A 71 3.79 -6.40 -15.70
N ALA A 72 2.78 -6.34 -14.82
CA ALA A 72 2.49 -7.43 -13.90
C ALA A 72 1.95 -8.65 -14.65
N ASP A 73 2.42 -9.83 -14.25
CA ASP A 73 2.02 -11.09 -14.88
C ASP A 73 0.58 -11.49 -14.55
N THR A 74 0.01 -10.94 -13.49
CA THR A 74 -1.34 -11.26 -13.04
C THR A 74 -2.32 -10.17 -13.47
N PRO A 75 -3.18 -10.42 -14.47
CA PRO A 75 -4.20 -9.45 -14.89
C PRO A 75 -5.14 -9.10 -13.73
N GLY A 76 -5.40 -7.82 -13.55
CA GLY A 76 -6.31 -7.33 -12.51
C GLY A 76 -5.68 -7.19 -11.12
N ASP A 77 -4.42 -7.56 -10.94
CA ASP A 77 -3.70 -7.35 -9.69
C ASP A 77 -3.15 -5.91 -9.65
N ASN A 78 -3.98 -4.99 -9.19
CA ASN A 78 -3.61 -3.58 -9.05
C ASN A 78 -3.02 -3.33 -7.66
N TYR A 79 -1.75 -2.95 -7.64
CA TYR A 79 -1.06 -2.59 -6.41
C TYR A 79 -1.56 -1.25 -5.86
N GLY A 80 -1.73 -1.20 -4.54
CA GLY A 80 -2.13 0.01 -3.84
C GLY A 80 -3.60 0.01 -3.44
N SER A 81 -4.09 1.18 -3.05
CA SER A 81 -5.47 1.38 -2.62
C SER A 81 -6.13 2.53 -3.34
N GLY A 82 -7.46 2.54 -3.34
CA GLY A 82 -8.25 3.63 -3.88
C GLY A 82 -8.55 4.76 -2.89
N LEU A 83 -7.83 4.83 -1.78
CA LEU A 83 -8.05 5.88 -0.77
C LEU A 83 -7.88 7.29 -1.35
N TRP A 84 -7.00 7.46 -2.31
CA TRP A 84 -6.79 8.75 -2.97
C TRP A 84 -8.03 9.29 -3.67
N LEU A 85 -8.97 8.42 -4.06
CA LEU A 85 -10.24 8.83 -4.69
C LEU A 85 -11.11 9.66 -3.73
N TYR A 86 -10.90 9.54 -2.44
CA TYR A 86 -11.69 10.18 -1.39
C TYR A 86 -11.00 11.36 -0.71
N GLU A 87 -9.82 11.78 -1.18
CA GLU A 87 -9.02 12.86 -0.57
C GLU A 87 -9.78 14.16 -0.37
N GLN A 88 -10.70 14.49 -1.28
CA GLN A 88 -11.48 15.72 -1.24
C GLN A 88 -12.96 15.47 -0.94
N SER A 89 -13.32 14.27 -0.49
CA SER A 89 -14.69 13.92 -0.19
C SER A 89 -15.12 14.46 1.17
N ARG A 90 -16.42 14.69 1.32
CA ARG A 90 -17.00 15.04 2.62
C ARG A 90 -17.03 13.81 3.52
N GLY A 91 -16.88 14.04 4.84
CA GLY A 91 -16.88 12.97 5.83
C GLY A 91 -18.28 12.42 6.14
N THR A 92 -19.00 11.97 5.13
CA THR A 92 -20.28 11.30 5.32
C THR A 92 -20.08 9.84 5.72
N ARG A 93 -21.14 9.21 6.26
CA ARG A 93 -21.08 7.80 6.65
C ARG A 93 -20.81 6.89 5.43
N GLU A 94 -21.43 7.20 4.29
CA GLU A 94 -21.23 6.44 3.06
C GLU A 94 -19.77 6.51 2.60
N ILE A 95 -19.15 7.67 2.67
CA ILE A 95 -17.73 7.84 2.31
C ILE A 95 -16.82 7.12 3.31
N CYS A 96 -17.12 7.18 4.60
CA CYS A 96 -16.36 6.44 5.61
C CYS A 96 -16.43 4.92 5.38
N ASN A 97 -17.60 4.40 5.03
CA ASN A 97 -17.76 2.99 4.69
C ASN A 97 -17.00 2.62 3.42
N ALA A 98 -17.01 3.49 2.40
CA ALA A 98 -16.26 3.28 1.17
C ALA A 98 -14.74 3.26 1.42
N ILE A 99 -14.24 4.13 2.27
CA ILE A 99 -12.82 4.17 2.67
C ILE A 99 -12.45 2.87 3.39
N GLU A 100 -13.30 2.39 4.29
CA GLU A 100 -13.07 1.13 4.99
C GLU A 100 -13.00 -0.05 4.02
N ASP A 101 -13.90 -0.10 3.04
CA ASP A 101 -13.92 -1.16 2.03
C ASP A 101 -12.67 -1.11 1.15
N GLU A 102 -12.21 0.07 0.75
CA GLU A 102 -10.97 0.23 -0.01
C GLU A 102 -9.75 -0.27 0.79
N ALA A 103 -9.68 0.08 2.06
CA ALA A 103 -8.61 -0.39 2.94
C ALA A 103 -8.63 -1.91 3.07
N ARG A 104 -9.80 -2.52 3.23
CA ARG A 104 -9.94 -3.98 3.29
C ARG A 104 -9.50 -4.66 2.01
N GLN A 105 -9.87 -4.12 0.86
CA GLN A 105 -9.47 -4.67 -0.43
C GLN A 105 -7.96 -4.60 -0.64
N ALA A 106 -7.34 -3.48 -0.27
CA ALA A 106 -5.90 -3.32 -0.37
C ALA A 106 -5.13 -4.31 0.51
N LEU A 107 -5.64 -4.56 1.72
CA LEU A 107 -5.02 -5.50 2.67
C LEU A 107 -5.33 -6.97 2.34
N ALA A 108 -6.51 -7.25 1.78
CA ALA A 108 -6.88 -8.61 1.37
C ALA A 108 -5.93 -9.16 0.30
N ARG A 109 -5.38 -8.30 -0.55
CA ARG A 109 -4.38 -8.66 -1.53
C ARG A 109 -3.13 -9.28 -0.88
N LEU A 110 -2.70 -8.76 0.25
CA LEU A 110 -1.54 -9.29 0.98
C LEU A 110 -1.78 -10.72 1.45
N ILE A 111 -2.99 -11.01 1.93
CA ILE A 111 -3.37 -12.33 2.44
C ILE A 111 -3.40 -13.36 1.30
N THR A 112 -3.93 -12.98 0.14
CA THR A 112 -4.03 -13.87 -1.02
C THR A 112 -2.70 -14.08 -1.75
N THR A 113 -1.86 -13.05 -1.79
CA THR A 113 -0.62 -13.08 -2.56
C THR A 113 0.54 -13.69 -1.78
N ASP A 114 0.58 -13.47 -0.47
CA ASP A 114 1.67 -13.96 0.39
C ASP A 114 1.12 -14.80 1.54
N PRO A 115 1.43 -16.12 1.55
CA PRO A 115 0.99 -17.01 2.63
C PRO A 115 1.48 -16.62 4.03
N GLN A 116 2.57 -15.86 4.14
CA GLN A 116 3.05 -15.39 5.44
C GLN A 116 2.05 -14.45 6.11
N PHE A 117 1.42 -13.57 5.33
CA PHE A 117 0.42 -12.65 5.86
C PHE A 117 -0.87 -13.36 6.27
N ALA A 118 -1.22 -14.43 5.59
CA ALA A 118 -2.36 -15.26 5.95
C ALA A 118 -2.22 -15.89 7.34
N ARG A 119 -1.00 -16.22 7.74
CA ARG A 119 -0.71 -16.78 9.08
C ARG A 119 -0.72 -15.73 10.18
N ALA A 120 -0.43 -14.48 9.85
CA ALA A 120 -0.43 -13.37 10.79
C ALA A 120 -1.82 -12.80 11.04
N ALA A 121 -2.76 -13.07 10.16
CA ALA A 121 -4.16 -12.61 10.28
C ALA A 121 -4.98 -13.53 11.26
#